data_d5f17555b3a9ec533bc0cb5d7c70b528
#
_entry.id   d5f17555b3a9ec533bc0cb5d7c70b528
#
_cell.length_a   1.000
_cell.length_b   1.000
_cell.length_c   1.000
_cell.angle_alpha   90.00
_cell.angle_beta   90.00
_cell.angle_gamma   90.00
#
_symmetry.space_group_name_H-M   'P 1'
#
loop_
_entity.id
_entity.type
_entity.pdbx_description
1 polymer ?
#
loop_
_entity_poly.entity_id
_entity_poly.type
_entity_poly.pdbx_seq_one_letter_code
_entity_poly.pdbx_strand_id
1 'polypeptide(L)'
;MQPVIIAGGGLAGSEAAWQLAERGVAVTLYEMRPSRLTPAHKTDRLAELVCSNSLKSNAPGAASWLLKEELRRAGSLLLRIAGECAVPGGAALAVDRERFSEGVTAALIDHPLITLRREELCEIPGEGFSLIATGPLTSDALAAQLQSLTGSENLAFYDAISPVVDAETLNLERIFHASRYGKGGAEDYLNCPFTEDEYRVFYEALASAETVPAHEFEKVQFFEACLPIEELGRRGYDTLRFGPMKPVGLVDPRTARQPFAVVQLRPENLRFSSYNLVGFQNHLKFGEQQRILRLIPGLEKAEFLRLGQIHRNTYINAPRSLNADLSFRAAPHVFVAGQLSGVEGYVECIATGLLAGLALAARAQPESWHGHPGHEHHGQDARATLRAGTGSAGLGPNAVRPYTPPPRNTALGSLVHYVTHADPAHYQPANISFDLLPPMEDLPRAVARDRRRRREQQCQRALGEIDGWLSAMSCQLSSPSFQPELPGSWQTAKR
;
A
#
# COMPACT_ATOMS: atom_id res chain seq x y z
N MET A 1 30.10 4.91 -7.14
CA MET A 1 29.25 3.82 -6.63
C MET A 1 28.32 3.41 -7.76
N GLN A 2 28.03 2.12 -7.94
CA GLN A 2 27.04 1.67 -8.92
C GLN A 2 25.64 2.10 -8.46
N PRO A 3 24.74 2.53 -9.37
CA PRO A 3 23.36 2.84 -9.02
C PRO A 3 22.66 1.61 -8.45
N VAL A 4 21.75 1.82 -7.50
CA VAL A 4 20.82 0.77 -7.05
C VAL A 4 19.83 0.48 -8.16
N ILE A 5 19.65 -0.79 -8.49
CA ILE A 5 18.70 -1.23 -9.53
C ILE A 5 17.37 -1.55 -8.88
N ILE A 6 16.29 -0.93 -9.37
CA ILE A 6 14.92 -1.22 -8.92
C ILE A 6 14.13 -1.79 -10.09
N ALA A 7 13.56 -2.99 -9.92
CA ALA A 7 12.65 -3.60 -10.86
C ALA A 7 11.21 -3.33 -10.45
N GLY A 8 10.46 -2.60 -11.29
CA GLY A 8 9.04 -2.26 -11.11
C GLY A 8 8.81 -0.84 -10.59
N GLY A 9 8.19 -0.01 -11.42
CA GLY A 9 7.78 1.36 -11.12
C GLY A 9 6.37 1.47 -10.51
N GLY A 10 5.92 0.44 -9.77
CA GLY A 10 4.69 0.47 -8.97
C GLY A 10 4.84 1.28 -7.69
N LEU A 11 3.87 1.17 -6.76
CA LEU A 11 3.86 1.94 -5.50
C LEU A 11 5.14 1.73 -4.68
N ALA A 12 5.56 0.48 -4.49
CA ALA A 12 6.72 0.16 -3.67
C ALA A 12 8.04 0.60 -4.32
N GLY A 13 8.22 0.34 -5.62
CA GLY A 13 9.45 0.72 -6.31
C GLY A 13 9.59 2.24 -6.47
N SER A 14 8.50 2.94 -6.73
CA SER A 14 8.47 4.41 -6.81
C SER A 14 8.82 5.04 -5.47
N GLU A 15 8.25 4.55 -4.37
CA GLU A 15 8.58 5.05 -3.03
C GLU A 15 10.04 4.76 -2.66
N ALA A 16 10.54 3.55 -2.94
CA ALA A 16 11.93 3.18 -2.68
C ALA A 16 12.92 4.02 -3.49
N ALA A 17 12.63 4.26 -4.78
CA ALA A 17 13.46 5.10 -5.64
C ALA A 17 13.59 6.53 -5.06
N TRP A 18 12.47 7.11 -4.64
CA TRP A 18 12.46 8.40 -3.98
C TRP A 18 13.30 8.41 -2.69
N GLN A 19 13.09 7.44 -1.81
CA GLN A 19 13.78 7.35 -0.52
C GLN A 19 15.30 7.21 -0.69
N LEU A 20 15.76 6.48 -1.70
CA LEU A 20 17.18 6.35 -2.04
C LEU A 20 17.75 7.67 -2.58
N ALA A 21 17.06 8.27 -3.54
CA ALA A 21 17.53 9.48 -4.21
C ALA A 21 17.61 10.67 -3.27
N GLU A 22 16.62 10.87 -2.38
CA GLU A 22 16.65 11.89 -1.33
C GLU A 22 17.83 11.72 -0.33
N ARG A 23 18.44 10.53 -0.32
CA ARG A 23 19.63 10.23 0.51
C ARG A 23 20.93 10.18 -0.29
N GLY A 24 20.91 10.73 -1.52
CA GLY A 24 22.09 10.85 -2.37
C GLY A 24 22.52 9.54 -3.06
N VAL A 25 21.69 8.51 -3.07
CA VAL A 25 21.96 7.25 -3.75
C VAL A 25 21.37 7.26 -5.15
N ALA A 26 22.21 7.09 -6.17
CA ALA A 26 21.75 6.99 -7.55
C ALA A 26 20.92 5.70 -7.79
N VAL A 27 19.85 5.84 -8.56
CA VAL A 27 18.88 4.76 -8.83
C VAL A 27 18.69 4.59 -10.32
N THR A 28 18.66 3.32 -10.79
CA THR A 28 18.11 2.94 -12.08
C THR A 28 16.80 2.20 -11.86
N LEU A 29 15.68 2.85 -12.21
CA LEU A 29 14.33 2.30 -12.07
C LEU A 29 13.89 1.69 -13.41
N TYR A 30 13.66 0.38 -13.41
CA TYR A 30 13.13 -0.36 -14.57
C TYR A 30 11.61 -0.48 -14.47
N GLU A 31 10.92 -0.04 -15.51
CA GLU A 31 9.48 -0.20 -15.68
C GLU A 31 9.19 -0.71 -17.09
N MET A 32 8.60 -1.89 -17.20
CA MET A 32 8.40 -2.53 -18.51
C MET A 32 7.35 -1.85 -19.39
N ARG A 33 6.46 -1.03 -18.84
CA ARG A 33 5.48 -0.27 -19.63
C ARG A 33 6.11 0.97 -20.24
N PRO A 34 5.75 1.37 -21.45
CA PRO A 34 4.69 0.81 -22.32
C PRO A 34 5.11 -0.39 -23.15
N SER A 35 6.38 -0.79 -23.18
CA SER A 35 6.89 -1.85 -24.07
C SER A 35 6.19 -3.20 -23.83
N ARG A 36 5.89 -3.52 -22.57
CA ARG A 36 5.13 -4.70 -22.17
C ARG A 36 4.06 -4.29 -21.14
N LEU A 37 2.80 -4.46 -21.52
CA LEU A 37 1.65 -4.19 -20.64
C LEU A 37 1.35 -5.42 -19.79
N THR A 38 0.75 -5.18 -18.60
CA THR A 38 0.14 -6.23 -17.78
C THR A 38 -1.38 -6.21 -17.97
N PRO A 39 -2.10 -7.27 -17.63
CA PRO A 39 -3.56 -7.29 -17.72
C PRO A 39 -4.26 -6.21 -16.86
N ALA A 40 -3.62 -5.74 -15.78
CA ALA A 40 -4.21 -4.80 -14.83
C ALA A 40 -3.93 -3.32 -15.14
N HIS A 41 -2.77 -3.02 -15.73
CA HIS A 41 -2.34 -1.65 -16.01
C HIS A 41 -2.86 -1.17 -17.37
N LYS A 42 -3.16 0.12 -17.47
CA LYS A 42 -3.69 0.76 -18.68
C LYS A 42 -2.81 1.88 -19.22
N THR A 43 -1.90 2.39 -18.39
CA THR A 43 -1.02 3.51 -18.72
C THR A 43 0.45 3.12 -18.56
N ASP A 44 1.34 3.97 -19.02
CA ASP A 44 2.77 3.87 -18.80
C ASP A 44 3.23 4.61 -17.53
N ARG A 45 2.30 5.25 -16.81
CA ARG A 45 2.59 6.05 -15.63
C ARG A 45 3.05 5.18 -14.46
N LEU A 46 3.96 5.73 -13.64
CA LEU A 46 4.42 5.07 -12.42
C LEU A 46 3.33 5.11 -11.34
N ALA A 47 3.41 4.19 -10.38
CA ALA A 47 2.48 4.07 -9.26
C ALA A 47 0.99 4.04 -9.65
N GLU A 48 0.64 3.48 -10.81
CA GLU A 48 -0.75 3.34 -11.24
C GLU A 48 -1.57 2.50 -10.27
N LEU A 49 -2.73 3.03 -9.84
CA LEU A 49 -3.65 2.33 -8.95
C LEU A 49 -4.60 1.44 -9.77
N VAL A 50 -4.39 0.13 -9.75
CA VAL A 50 -5.09 -0.81 -10.65
C VAL A 50 -6.44 -1.32 -10.12
N CYS A 51 -6.60 -1.51 -8.82
CA CYS A 51 -7.81 -2.09 -8.23
C CYS A 51 -8.85 -1.01 -7.85
N SER A 52 -8.50 -0.13 -6.93
CA SER A 52 -9.36 0.90 -6.35
C SER A 52 -8.58 2.21 -6.29
N ASN A 53 -9.28 3.34 -6.10
CA ASN A 53 -8.61 4.62 -5.86
C ASN A 53 -8.48 4.96 -4.37
N SER A 54 -8.71 3.98 -3.48
CA SER A 54 -8.68 4.19 -2.04
C SER A 54 -7.40 3.70 -1.39
N LEU A 55 -6.78 4.56 -0.62
CA LEU A 55 -5.69 4.26 0.30
C LEU A 55 -6.21 3.94 1.72
N LYS A 56 -7.36 3.27 1.81
CA LYS A 56 -8.01 2.85 3.06
C LYS A 56 -8.42 4.03 3.97
N SER A 57 -8.93 3.69 5.17
CA SER A 57 -9.43 4.67 6.14
C SER A 57 -8.37 5.68 6.56
N ASN A 58 -8.73 6.96 6.54
CA ASN A 58 -7.93 8.08 7.04
C ASN A 58 -8.44 8.61 8.39
N ALA A 59 -9.41 7.90 9.00
CA ALA A 59 -9.94 8.26 10.30
C ALA A 59 -8.93 7.99 11.43
N PRO A 60 -8.64 8.98 12.30
CA PRO A 60 -7.78 8.76 13.47
C PRO A 60 -8.22 7.54 14.29
N GLY A 61 -7.25 6.75 14.74
CA GLY A 61 -7.50 5.51 15.48
C GLY A 61 -7.83 4.29 14.62
N ALA A 62 -7.72 4.39 13.28
CA ALA A 62 -7.67 3.22 12.39
C ALA A 62 -6.20 2.77 12.19
N ALA A 63 -5.95 1.46 12.06
CA ALA A 63 -4.58 0.95 11.84
C ALA A 63 -3.99 1.47 10.53
N SER A 64 -4.79 1.57 9.47
CA SER A 64 -4.36 2.15 8.18
C SER A 64 -4.10 3.66 8.27
N TRP A 65 -4.76 4.39 9.17
CA TRP A 65 -4.44 5.78 9.46
C TRP A 65 -3.08 5.87 10.16
N LEU A 66 -2.85 5.04 11.18
CA LEU A 66 -1.57 5.00 11.89
C LEU A 66 -0.40 4.74 10.94
N LEU A 67 -0.51 3.71 10.08
CA LEU A 67 0.53 3.41 9.10
C LEU A 67 0.80 4.60 8.16
N LYS A 68 -0.26 5.28 7.67
CA LYS A 68 -0.11 6.47 6.83
C LYS A 68 0.54 7.63 7.58
N GLU A 69 0.23 7.80 8.86
CA GLU A 69 0.83 8.86 9.67
C GLU A 69 2.33 8.62 9.89
N GLU A 70 2.72 7.37 10.16
CA GLU A 70 4.12 6.97 10.24
C GLU A 70 4.86 7.20 8.92
N LEU A 71 4.24 6.85 7.78
CA LEU A 71 4.79 7.10 6.44
C LEU A 71 4.95 8.59 6.14
N ARG A 72 3.98 9.44 6.52
CA ARG A 72 4.11 10.90 6.35
C ARG A 72 5.27 11.46 7.14
N ARG A 73 5.45 11.02 8.39
CA ARG A 73 6.59 11.41 9.24
C ARG A 73 7.92 10.95 8.66
N ALA A 74 7.93 9.80 8.00
CA ALA A 74 9.10 9.27 7.30
C ALA A 74 9.38 9.94 5.93
N GLY A 75 8.59 10.94 5.53
CA GLY A 75 8.78 11.68 4.28
C GLY A 75 8.35 10.92 3.03
N SER A 76 7.29 10.11 3.09
CA SER A 76 6.75 9.39 1.93
C SER A 76 6.30 10.35 0.82
N LEU A 77 6.89 10.22 -0.37
CA LEU A 77 6.48 10.93 -1.58
C LEU A 77 5.03 10.61 -1.95
N LEU A 78 4.72 9.32 -1.98
CA LEU A 78 3.42 8.87 -2.46
C LEU A 78 2.29 9.32 -1.55
N LEU A 79 2.50 9.36 -0.23
CA LEU A 79 1.50 9.88 0.72
C LEU A 79 1.33 11.40 0.64
N ARG A 80 2.39 12.14 0.30
CA ARG A 80 2.31 13.59 0.04
C ARG A 80 1.45 13.85 -1.19
N ILE A 81 1.77 13.23 -2.32
CA ILE A 81 1.01 13.37 -3.57
C ILE A 81 -0.45 12.88 -3.41
N ALA A 82 -0.67 11.79 -2.67
CA ALA A 82 -2.02 11.32 -2.37
C ALA A 82 -2.86 12.36 -1.62
N GLY A 83 -2.26 13.13 -0.74
CA GLY A 83 -2.92 14.26 -0.06
C GLY A 83 -3.31 15.39 -1.01
N GLU A 84 -2.43 15.71 -1.97
CA GLU A 84 -2.64 16.75 -2.99
C GLU A 84 -3.69 16.38 -4.05
N CYS A 85 -3.88 15.07 -4.27
CA CYS A 85 -4.83 14.51 -5.25
C CYS A 85 -6.07 13.89 -4.61
N ALA A 86 -6.35 14.20 -3.33
CA ALA A 86 -7.48 13.62 -2.62
C ALA A 86 -8.81 14.02 -3.25
N VAL A 87 -9.72 13.04 -3.33
CA VAL A 87 -11.12 13.22 -3.77
C VAL A 87 -12.06 12.84 -2.63
N PRO A 88 -13.32 13.30 -2.65
CA PRO A 88 -14.32 12.89 -1.67
C PRO A 88 -14.41 11.36 -1.56
N GLY A 89 -14.37 10.83 -0.34
CA GLY A 89 -14.35 9.39 -0.08
C GLY A 89 -14.71 9.04 1.37
N GLY A 90 -15.43 9.90 2.06
CA GLY A 90 -15.85 9.71 3.45
C GLY A 90 -14.66 9.62 4.41
N ALA A 91 -14.58 8.53 5.15
CA ALA A 91 -13.47 8.28 6.05
C ALA A 91 -12.22 7.70 5.33
N ALA A 92 -12.29 7.41 4.04
CA ALA A 92 -11.17 6.90 3.27
C ALA A 92 -10.34 8.02 2.65
N LEU A 93 -9.02 7.83 2.52
CA LEU A 93 -8.20 8.61 1.62
C LEU A 93 -8.39 8.04 0.21
N ALA A 94 -9.31 8.62 -0.55
CA ALA A 94 -9.47 8.34 -1.96
C ALA A 94 -8.74 9.40 -2.79
N VAL A 95 -8.21 9.03 -3.95
CA VAL A 95 -7.43 9.93 -4.81
C VAL A 95 -7.92 9.91 -6.25
N ASP A 96 -7.72 11.00 -6.94
CA ASP A 96 -7.80 11.06 -8.40
C ASP A 96 -6.63 10.23 -8.96
N ARG A 97 -6.94 9.10 -9.60
CA ARG A 97 -5.93 8.11 -10.05
C ARG A 97 -4.97 8.70 -11.07
N GLU A 98 -5.48 9.51 -11.98
CA GLU A 98 -4.69 10.07 -13.08
C GLU A 98 -3.71 11.09 -12.51
N ARG A 99 -4.21 12.05 -11.74
CA ARG A 99 -3.37 13.06 -11.10
C ARG A 99 -2.35 12.47 -10.15
N PHE A 100 -2.73 11.41 -9.43
CA PHE A 100 -1.81 10.71 -8.52
C PHE A 100 -0.64 10.08 -9.29
N SER A 101 -0.92 9.29 -10.31
CA SER A 101 0.12 8.62 -11.10
C SER A 101 0.95 9.62 -11.94
N GLU A 102 0.36 10.70 -12.44
CA GLU A 102 1.05 11.81 -13.10
C GLU A 102 2.02 12.50 -12.14
N GLY A 103 1.56 12.87 -10.95
CA GLY A 103 2.39 13.56 -9.95
C GLY A 103 3.56 12.71 -9.49
N VAL A 104 3.34 11.39 -9.24
CA VAL A 104 4.44 10.47 -8.89
C VAL A 104 5.43 10.32 -10.05
N THR A 105 4.92 10.16 -11.27
CA THR A 105 5.78 10.00 -12.46
C THR A 105 6.65 11.24 -12.68
N ALA A 106 6.06 12.43 -12.62
CA ALA A 106 6.79 13.70 -12.76
C ALA A 106 7.88 13.85 -11.69
N ALA A 107 7.54 13.63 -10.41
CA ALA A 107 8.48 13.78 -9.31
C ALA A 107 9.70 12.85 -9.45
N LEU A 108 9.51 11.62 -9.95
CA LEU A 108 10.62 10.68 -10.13
C LEU A 108 11.46 10.97 -11.37
N ILE A 109 10.83 11.40 -12.48
CA ILE A 109 11.56 11.75 -13.71
C ILE A 109 12.40 13.02 -13.51
N ASP A 110 11.87 13.99 -12.79
CA ASP A 110 12.56 15.27 -12.54
C ASP A 110 13.70 15.15 -11.51
N HIS A 111 13.80 14.02 -10.80
CA HIS A 111 14.84 13.84 -9.79
C HIS A 111 16.20 13.48 -10.41
N PRO A 112 17.28 14.25 -10.19
CA PRO A 112 18.57 14.10 -10.89
C PRO A 112 19.29 12.77 -10.63
N LEU A 113 18.97 12.08 -9.53
CA LEU A 113 19.58 10.79 -9.16
C LEU A 113 18.74 9.59 -9.58
N ILE A 114 17.60 9.78 -10.26
CA ILE A 114 16.75 8.69 -10.73
C ILE A 114 16.82 8.60 -12.26
N THR A 115 17.27 7.46 -12.77
CA THR A 115 17.24 7.14 -14.19
C THR A 115 16.12 6.15 -14.45
N LEU A 116 15.06 6.57 -15.16
CA LEU A 116 13.97 5.68 -15.56
C LEU A 116 14.32 4.94 -16.86
N ARG A 117 14.24 3.60 -16.82
CA ARG A 117 14.39 2.72 -17.97
C ARG A 117 13.05 2.07 -18.31
N ARG A 118 12.54 2.33 -19.53
CA ARG A 118 11.27 1.77 -20.03
C ARG A 118 11.49 0.43 -20.72
N GLU A 119 11.98 -0.52 -19.92
CA GLU A 119 12.29 -1.88 -20.36
C GLU A 119 12.06 -2.89 -19.25
N GLU A 120 11.86 -4.15 -19.61
CA GLU A 120 11.72 -5.25 -18.67
C GLU A 120 13.08 -5.67 -18.13
N LEU A 121 13.22 -5.75 -16.80
CA LEU A 121 14.35 -6.42 -16.17
C LEU A 121 14.06 -7.92 -16.13
N CYS A 122 14.73 -8.70 -16.97
CA CYS A 122 14.54 -10.16 -17.05
C CYS A 122 15.43 -10.96 -16.11
N GLU A 123 16.52 -10.36 -15.62
CA GLU A 123 17.52 -11.03 -14.79
C GLU A 123 17.81 -10.20 -13.53
N ILE A 124 17.92 -10.89 -12.40
CA ILE A 124 18.34 -10.27 -11.14
C ILE A 124 19.84 -10.02 -11.21
N PRO A 125 20.31 -8.77 -11.02
CA PRO A 125 21.75 -8.48 -11.08
C PRO A 125 22.53 -9.29 -10.05
N GLY A 126 23.61 -9.95 -10.49
CA GLY A 126 24.49 -10.72 -9.60
C GLY A 126 25.42 -9.86 -8.75
N GLU A 127 25.61 -8.59 -9.14
CA GLU A 127 26.47 -7.64 -8.44
C GLU A 127 25.74 -6.33 -8.18
N GLY A 128 26.18 -5.59 -7.18
CA GLY A 128 25.53 -4.35 -6.75
C GLY A 128 24.24 -4.63 -5.96
N PHE A 129 23.58 -3.57 -5.52
CA PHE A 129 22.31 -3.69 -4.80
C PHE A 129 21.13 -3.62 -5.75
N SER A 130 20.12 -4.47 -5.52
CA SER A 130 18.89 -4.48 -6.30
C SER A 130 17.65 -4.62 -5.41
N LEU A 131 16.53 -4.05 -5.86
CA LEU A 131 15.21 -4.17 -5.25
C LEU A 131 14.22 -4.73 -6.26
N ILE A 132 13.56 -5.82 -5.93
CA ILE A 132 12.47 -6.39 -6.72
C ILE A 132 11.14 -5.90 -6.14
N ALA A 133 10.49 -5.00 -6.88
CA ALA A 133 9.22 -4.35 -6.50
C ALA A 133 8.18 -4.47 -7.63
N THR A 134 8.23 -5.56 -8.39
CA THR A 134 7.41 -5.83 -9.58
C THR A 134 5.95 -6.12 -9.30
N GLY A 135 5.60 -6.23 -8.01
CA GLY A 135 4.23 -6.46 -7.57
C GLY A 135 3.71 -7.86 -7.93
N PRO A 136 2.38 -8.03 -7.93
CA PRO A 136 1.75 -9.35 -8.06
C PRO A 136 1.84 -9.93 -9.47
N LEU A 137 2.03 -9.09 -10.48
CA LEU A 137 2.08 -9.45 -11.90
C LEU A 137 3.53 -9.48 -12.42
N THR A 138 4.44 -10.01 -11.61
CA THR A 138 5.84 -10.24 -11.98
C THR A 138 5.93 -11.10 -13.25
N SER A 139 6.82 -10.74 -14.16
CA SER A 139 7.02 -11.48 -15.42
C SER A 139 7.54 -12.90 -15.15
N ASP A 140 7.26 -13.82 -16.08
CA ASP A 140 7.64 -15.23 -15.94
C ASP A 140 9.16 -15.40 -15.81
N ALA A 141 9.95 -14.59 -16.56
CA ALA A 141 11.41 -14.63 -16.49
C ALA A 141 11.92 -14.30 -15.08
N LEU A 142 11.43 -13.20 -14.49
CA LEU A 142 11.85 -12.78 -13.16
C LEU A 142 11.25 -13.67 -12.06
N ALA A 143 10.03 -14.19 -12.26
CA ALA A 143 9.39 -15.14 -11.35
C ALA A 143 10.19 -16.45 -11.25
N ALA A 144 10.73 -16.96 -12.34
CA ALA A 144 11.60 -18.15 -12.34
C ALA A 144 12.90 -17.92 -11.55
N GLN A 145 13.50 -16.73 -11.66
CA GLN A 145 14.69 -16.40 -10.87
C GLN A 145 14.39 -16.25 -9.36
N LEU A 146 13.25 -15.63 -9.02
CA LEU A 146 12.79 -15.56 -7.64
C LEU A 146 12.53 -16.95 -7.05
N GLN A 147 11.98 -17.87 -7.84
CA GLN A 147 11.82 -19.27 -7.43
C GLN A 147 13.16 -19.93 -7.14
N SER A 148 14.16 -19.69 -7.97
CA SER A 148 15.51 -20.20 -7.74
C SER A 148 16.15 -19.64 -6.46
N LEU A 149 15.95 -18.35 -6.18
CA LEU A 149 16.44 -17.70 -4.97
C LEU A 149 15.74 -18.18 -3.69
N THR A 150 14.45 -18.47 -3.75
CA THR A 150 13.66 -18.88 -2.58
C THR A 150 13.73 -20.39 -2.32
N GLY A 151 14.17 -21.19 -3.29
CA GLY A 151 14.21 -22.65 -3.22
C GLY A 151 12.82 -23.30 -3.07
N SER A 152 11.75 -22.57 -3.33
CA SER A 152 10.37 -23.03 -3.19
C SER A 152 9.49 -22.47 -4.28
N GLU A 153 8.39 -23.16 -4.59
CA GLU A 153 7.37 -22.60 -5.46
C GLU A 153 6.83 -21.30 -4.87
N ASN A 154 6.64 -20.29 -5.73
CA ASN A 154 6.02 -19.04 -5.35
C ASN A 154 4.56 -19.32 -4.94
N LEU A 155 4.15 -18.75 -3.81
CA LEU A 155 2.77 -18.80 -3.38
C LEU A 155 1.94 -17.87 -4.27
N ALA A 156 0.69 -18.24 -4.52
CA ALA A 156 -0.22 -17.42 -5.29
C ALA A 156 -1.58 -17.33 -4.60
N PHE A 157 -2.23 -16.19 -4.77
CA PHE A 157 -3.63 -16.00 -4.44
C PHE A 157 -4.32 -15.24 -5.58
N TYR A 158 -5.63 -15.27 -5.57
CA TYR A 158 -6.42 -14.56 -6.56
C TYR A 158 -7.05 -13.31 -5.96
N ASP A 159 -6.95 -12.20 -6.70
CA ASP A 159 -7.58 -10.92 -6.38
C ASP A 159 -8.50 -10.51 -7.54
N ALA A 160 -9.53 -9.75 -7.22
CA ALA A 160 -10.50 -9.30 -8.20
C ALA A 160 -10.64 -7.78 -8.17
N ILE A 161 -10.86 -7.19 -9.34
CA ILE A 161 -11.01 -5.74 -9.53
C ILE A 161 -12.49 -5.38 -9.55
N SER A 162 -12.85 -4.24 -8.95
CA SER A 162 -14.20 -3.69 -9.01
C SER A 162 -14.48 -2.96 -10.33
N PRO A 163 -15.72 -3.04 -10.85
CA PRO A 163 -16.16 -2.30 -12.02
C PRO A 163 -16.17 -0.78 -11.79
N VAL A 164 -16.02 -0.03 -12.88
CA VAL A 164 -16.16 1.43 -12.93
C VAL A 164 -17.19 1.81 -13.98
N VAL A 165 -18.11 2.69 -13.63
CA VAL A 165 -19.22 3.15 -14.48
C VAL A 165 -19.04 4.62 -14.86
N ASP A 166 -19.53 4.96 -16.05
CA ASP A 166 -19.64 6.34 -16.52
C ASP A 166 -20.77 7.06 -15.79
N ALA A 167 -20.47 8.23 -15.24
CA ALA A 167 -21.42 9.03 -14.47
C ALA A 167 -22.62 9.51 -15.29
N GLU A 168 -22.40 9.83 -16.58
CA GLU A 168 -23.46 10.36 -17.46
C GLU A 168 -24.54 9.33 -17.77
N THR A 169 -24.25 8.05 -17.56
CA THR A 169 -25.16 6.92 -17.84
C THR A 169 -25.95 6.47 -16.61
N LEU A 170 -25.74 7.09 -15.46
CA LEU A 170 -26.43 6.79 -14.22
C LEU A 170 -27.84 7.42 -14.18
N ASN A 171 -28.81 6.67 -13.67
CA ASN A 171 -30.16 7.19 -13.42
C ASN A 171 -30.21 7.85 -12.03
N LEU A 172 -29.94 9.17 -11.99
CA LEU A 172 -29.87 9.94 -10.74
C LEU A 172 -31.23 10.04 -10.00
N GLU A 173 -32.37 9.78 -10.68
CA GLU A 173 -33.68 9.74 -10.02
C GLU A 173 -33.83 8.54 -9.06
N ARG A 174 -33.07 7.48 -9.31
CA ARG A 174 -33.10 6.25 -8.52
C ARG A 174 -32.06 6.15 -7.44
N ILE A 175 -31.08 7.04 -7.42
CA ILE A 175 -29.94 7.04 -6.50
C ILE A 175 -29.92 8.31 -5.67
N PHE A 176 -29.16 8.32 -4.57
CA PHE A 176 -29.06 9.49 -3.71
C PHE A 176 -27.64 9.68 -3.15
N HIS A 177 -27.29 10.94 -2.89
CA HIS A 177 -26.03 11.29 -2.24
C HIS A 177 -26.12 11.13 -0.73
N ALA A 178 -25.24 10.35 -0.11
CA ALA A 178 -25.08 10.32 1.34
C ALA A 178 -23.79 9.58 1.73
N SER A 179 -23.24 9.95 2.89
CA SER A 179 -22.20 9.20 3.60
C SER A 179 -22.76 8.49 4.81
N ARG A 180 -22.27 7.28 5.10
CA ARG A 180 -22.76 6.48 6.24
C ARG A 180 -22.55 7.21 7.55
N TYR A 181 -23.59 7.27 8.36
CA TYR A 181 -23.59 7.95 9.66
C TYR A 181 -23.23 9.46 9.57
N GLY A 182 -23.41 10.09 8.42
CA GLY A 182 -23.01 11.48 8.19
C GLY A 182 -21.50 11.73 8.33
N LYS A 183 -20.67 10.69 8.16
CA LYS A 183 -19.22 10.81 8.24
C LYS A 183 -18.66 11.15 6.85
N GLY A 184 -18.16 12.38 6.68
CA GLY A 184 -17.68 12.91 5.41
C GLY A 184 -18.63 13.95 4.82
N GLY A 185 -18.40 14.30 3.54
CA GLY A 185 -19.25 15.22 2.77
C GLY A 185 -20.56 14.57 2.30
N ALA A 186 -21.56 15.37 2.02
CA ALA A 186 -22.83 14.87 1.46
C ALA A 186 -22.65 14.19 0.10
N GLU A 187 -21.62 14.59 -0.65
CA GLU A 187 -21.34 14.12 -2.02
C GLU A 187 -20.29 12.99 -2.11
N ASP A 188 -19.83 12.46 -0.99
CA ASP A 188 -18.75 11.45 -0.98
C ASP A 188 -19.13 10.14 -1.67
N TYR A 189 -20.42 9.77 -1.64
CA TYR A 189 -20.92 8.57 -2.28
C TYR A 189 -22.29 8.80 -2.92
N LEU A 190 -22.48 8.20 -4.09
CA LEU A 190 -23.81 7.90 -4.62
C LEU A 190 -24.26 6.55 -4.08
N ASN A 191 -25.51 6.42 -3.70
CA ASN A 191 -26.08 5.22 -3.11
C ASN A 191 -27.23 4.69 -3.99
N CYS A 192 -27.13 3.42 -4.37
CA CYS A 192 -28.14 2.70 -5.15
C CYS A 192 -28.97 1.83 -4.17
N PRO A 193 -30.15 2.31 -3.74
CA PRO A 193 -30.96 1.59 -2.76
C PRO A 193 -31.78 0.49 -3.43
N PHE A 194 -31.86 -0.64 -2.77
CA PHE A 194 -32.72 -1.77 -3.15
C PHE A 194 -33.93 -1.86 -2.27
N THR A 195 -35.08 -2.18 -2.87
CA THR A 195 -36.19 -2.84 -2.20
C THR A 195 -35.85 -4.32 -1.98
N GLU A 196 -36.67 -5.03 -1.18
CA GLU A 196 -36.47 -6.47 -0.94
C GLU A 196 -36.64 -7.30 -2.20
N ASP A 197 -37.64 -6.97 -3.05
CA ASP A 197 -37.87 -7.67 -4.30
C ASP A 197 -36.76 -7.46 -5.32
N GLU A 198 -36.27 -6.23 -5.48
CA GLU A 198 -35.13 -5.93 -6.36
C GLU A 198 -33.86 -6.64 -5.89
N TYR A 199 -33.62 -6.67 -4.56
CA TYR A 199 -32.49 -7.38 -3.99
C TYR A 199 -32.58 -8.88 -4.25
N ARG A 200 -33.75 -9.49 -4.09
CA ARG A 200 -33.95 -10.91 -4.36
C ARG A 200 -33.61 -11.26 -5.81
N VAL A 201 -34.11 -10.48 -6.77
CA VAL A 201 -33.81 -10.69 -8.20
C VAL A 201 -32.32 -10.54 -8.48
N PHE A 202 -31.68 -9.52 -7.92
CA PHE A 202 -30.23 -9.30 -8.04
C PHE A 202 -29.44 -10.46 -7.43
N TYR A 203 -29.80 -10.88 -6.21
CA TYR A 203 -29.12 -11.97 -5.50
C TYR A 203 -29.19 -13.29 -6.25
N GLU A 204 -30.38 -13.67 -6.72
CA GLU A 204 -30.60 -14.91 -7.48
C GLU A 204 -29.79 -14.93 -8.77
N ALA A 205 -29.75 -13.79 -9.48
CA ALA A 205 -28.97 -13.62 -10.68
C ALA A 205 -27.44 -13.72 -10.40
N LEU A 206 -26.97 -13.11 -9.29
CA LEU A 206 -25.58 -13.15 -8.89
C LEU A 206 -25.13 -14.54 -8.41
N ALA A 207 -25.95 -15.22 -7.60
CA ALA A 207 -25.62 -16.53 -7.05
C ALA A 207 -25.54 -17.63 -8.13
N SER A 208 -26.33 -17.47 -9.19
CA SER A 208 -26.38 -18.41 -10.35
C SER A 208 -25.46 -18.00 -11.50
N ALA A 209 -24.72 -16.90 -11.36
CA ALA A 209 -23.94 -16.33 -12.45
C ALA A 209 -22.76 -17.22 -12.88
N GLU A 210 -22.46 -17.18 -14.17
CA GLU A 210 -21.28 -17.82 -14.72
C GLU A 210 -20.00 -17.02 -14.42
N THR A 211 -19.00 -17.73 -13.91
CA THR A 211 -17.68 -17.18 -13.61
C THR A 211 -16.65 -17.58 -14.64
N VAL A 212 -15.57 -16.83 -14.73
CA VAL A 212 -14.39 -17.20 -15.51
C VAL A 212 -13.75 -18.41 -14.83
N PRO A 213 -13.53 -19.56 -15.53
CA PRO A 213 -12.88 -20.71 -14.93
C PRO A 213 -11.50 -20.36 -14.42
N ALA A 214 -11.18 -20.78 -13.20
CA ALA A 214 -9.79 -20.84 -12.77
C ALA A 214 -9.06 -21.92 -13.59
N HIS A 215 -7.74 -21.75 -13.80
CA HIS A 215 -6.95 -22.78 -14.48
C HIS A 215 -7.12 -24.12 -13.76
N GLU A 216 -7.29 -25.20 -14.53
CA GLU A 216 -7.79 -26.53 -14.10
C GLU A 216 -6.99 -27.22 -12.98
N PHE A 217 -5.84 -26.69 -12.56
CA PHE A 217 -4.92 -27.33 -11.62
C PHE A 217 -4.72 -26.59 -10.31
N GLU A 218 -5.42 -25.47 -10.05
CA GLU A 218 -5.20 -24.66 -8.86
C GLU A 218 -6.43 -24.59 -7.96
N LYS A 219 -6.26 -24.93 -6.68
CA LYS A 219 -7.25 -24.55 -5.65
C LYS A 219 -7.22 -23.03 -5.54
N VAL A 220 -8.25 -22.36 -6.08
CA VAL A 220 -8.37 -20.90 -6.02
C VAL A 220 -8.46 -20.47 -4.56
N GLN A 221 -7.41 -19.85 -4.05
CA GLN A 221 -7.43 -19.19 -2.75
C GLN A 221 -7.63 -17.70 -2.98
N PHE A 222 -8.80 -17.21 -2.64
CA PHE A 222 -9.07 -15.76 -2.63
C PHE A 222 -8.57 -15.13 -1.33
N PHE A 223 -8.06 -13.92 -1.44
CA PHE A 223 -7.79 -13.11 -0.27
C PHE A 223 -9.11 -12.65 0.35
N GLU A 224 -9.33 -12.92 1.65
CA GLU A 224 -10.63 -12.71 2.32
C GLU A 224 -11.12 -11.25 2.25
N ALA A 225 -10.19 -10.27 2.26
CA ALA A 225 -10.55 -8.86 2.16
C ALA A 225 -10.92 -8.39 0.74
N CYS A 226 -10.65 -9.21 -0.30
CA CYS A 226 -10.93 -8.95 -1.71
C CYS A 226 -11.76 -10.06 -2.34
N LEU A 227 -12.58 -10.76 -1.54
CA LEU A 227 -13.47 -11.80 -2.02
C LEU A 227 -14.40 -11.26 -3.11
N PRO A 228 -14.53 -11.98 -4.23
CA PRO A 228 -15.50 -11.65 -5.26
C PRO A 228 -16.92 -11.61 -4.71
N ILE A 229 -17.73 -10.67 -5.22
CA ILE A 229 -19.09 -10.44 -4.74
C ILE A 229 -19.98 -11.68 -4.90
N GLU A 230 -19.80 -12.46 -5.96
CA GLU A 230 -20.53 -13.71 -6.21
C GLU A 230 -20.14 -14.81 -5.21
N GLU A 231 -18.88 -14.85 -4.79
CA GLU A 231 -18.44 -15.79 -3.75
C GLU A 231 -19.06 -15.44 -2.39
N LEU A 232 -19.16 -14.15 -2.09
CA LEU A 232 -19.91 -13.68 -0.92
C LEU A 232 -21.39 -14.01 -1.03
N GLY A 233 -22.01 -13.85 -2.22
CA GLY A 233 -23.39 -14.21 -2.47
C GLY A 233 -23.66 -15.70 -2.26
N ARG A 234 -22.76 -16.57 -2.70
CA ARG A 234 -22.88 -18.04 -2.51
C ARG A 234 -22.80 -18.47 -1.04
N ARG A 235 -22.22 -17.64 -0.15
CA ARG A 235 -22.20 -17.92 1.29
C ARG A 235 -23.55 -17.73 1.98
N GLY A 236 -24.52 -17.07 1.34
CA GLY A 236 -25.88 -16.93 1.84
C GLY A 236 -26.55 -15.61 1.50
N TYR A 237 -27.88 -15.62 1.51
CA TYR A 237 -28.75 -14.51 1.10
C TYR A 237 -28.41 -13.18 1.82
N ASP A 238 -28.23 -13.24 3.13
CA ASP A 238 -27.95 -12.03 3.93
C ASP A 238 -26.47 -11.61 3.96
N THR A 239 -25.55 -12.43 3.44
CA THR A 239 -24.11 -12.15 3.51
C THR A 239 -23.77 -10.79 2.89
N LEU A 240 -24.36 -10.46 1.74
CA LEU A 240 -24.12 -9.18 1.07
C LEU A 240 -24.66 -7.99 1.87
N ARG A 241 -25.80 -8.16 2.55
CA ARG A 241 -26.44 -7.12 3.36
C ARG A 241 -25.71 -6.84 4.68
N PHE A 242 -24.92 -7.78 5.17
CA PHE A 242 -24.02 -7.58 6.31
C PHE A 242 -22.60 -7.17 5.87
N GLY A 243 -22.30 -7.27 4.59
CA GLY A 243 -21.02 -6.97 3.94
C GLY A 243 -21.09 -5.71 3.05
N PRO A 244 -20.75 -5.85 1.74
CA PRO A 244 -20.61 -4.73 0.83
C PRO A 244 -21.92 -3.96 0.57
N MET A 245 -23.05 -4.60 0.65
CA MET A 245 -24.37 -3.99 0.40
C MET A 245 -25.09 -3.58 1.70
N LYS A 246 -24.38 -3.40 2.79
CA LYS A 246 -24.96 -3.08 4.11
C LYS A 246 -25.73 -1.74 4.06
N PRO A 247 -27.03 -1.71 4.47
CA PRO A 247 -27.84 -0.49 4.45
C PRO A 247 -27.68 0.40 5.71
N VAL A 248 -27.14 -0.14 6.79
CA VAL A 248 -27.08 0.50 8.10
C VAL A 248 -26.27 1.82 8.03
N GLY A 249 -26.84 2.88 8.61
CA GLY A 249 -26.25 4.23 8.63
C GLY A 249 -26.57 5.07 7.40
N LEU A 250 -27.48 4.58 6.52
CA LEU A 250 -28.00 5.32 5.36
C LEU A 250 -29.53 5.42 5.47
N VAL A 251 -30.06 6.58 5.13
CA VAL A 251 -31.48 6.85 5.00
C VAL A 251 -31.71 7.43 3.60
N ASP A 252 -32.59 6.85 2.84
CA ASP A 252 -32.99 7.38 1.53
C ASP A 252 -33.86 8.64 1.74
N PRO A 253 -33.40 9.81 1.30
CA PRO A 253 -34.13 11.07 1.52
C PRO A 253 -35.50 11.12 0.82
N ARG A 254 -35.71 10.30 -0.22
CA ARG A 254 -36.97 10.23 -0.97
C ARG A 254 -38.06 9.48 -0.23
N THR A 255 -37.68 8.49 0.55
CA THR A 255 -38.60 7.65 1.32
C THR A 255 -38.55 7.90 2.84
N ALA A 256 -37.54 8.63 3.31
CA ALA A 256 -37.19 8.79 4.71
C ALA A 256 -37.00 7.46 5.47
N ARG A 257 -36.63 6.39 4.76
CA ARG A 257 -36.45 5.03 5.33
C ARG A 257 -35.07 4.50 4.99
N GLN A 258 -34.62 3.57 5.83
CA GLN A 258 -33.44 2.76 5.51
C GLN A 258 -33.79 1.78 4.39
N PRO A 259 -33.02 1.72 3.30
CA PRO A 259 -33.20 0.72 2.23
C PRO A 259 -33.01 -0.70 2.73
N PHE A 260 -33.49 -1.68 1.97
CA PHE A 260 -33.25 -3.10 2.28
C PHE A 260 -31.78 -3.49 2.09
N ALA A 261 -31.15 -3.03 1.02
CA ALA A 261 -29.73 -3.13 0.73
C ALA A 261 -29.26 -1.88 -0.04
N VAL A 262 -27.96 -1.61 -0.11
CA VAL A 262 -27.41 -0.46 -0.82
C VAL A 262 -26.08 -0.81 -1.49
N VAL A 263 -25.94 -0.48 -2.76
CA VAL A 263 -24.64 -0.41 -3.42
C VAL A 263 -24.13 1.01 -3.35
N GLN A 264 -22.88 1.21 -2.92
CA GLN A 264 -22.22 2.51 -2.88
C GLN A 264 -21.32 2.70 -4.08
N LEU A 265 -21.43 3.85 -4.73
CA LEU A 265 -20.57 4.29 -5.81
C LEU A 265 -19.67 5.40 -5.27
N ARG A 266 -18.36 5.28 -5.49
CA ARG A 266 -17.36 6.25 -5.06
C ARG A 266 -16.75 6.94 -6.28
N PRO A 267 -16.62 8.28 -6.30
CA PRO A 267 -16.01 8.99 -7.41
C PRO A 267 -14.55 8.56 -7.61
N GLU A 268 -14.16 8.41 -8.87
CA GLU A 268 -12.79 8.06 -9.28
C GLU A 268 -11.92 9.30 -9.51
N ASN A 269 -12.53 10.48 -9.72
CA ASN A 269 -11.84 11.73 -9.99
C ASN A 269 -12.62 12.95 -9.47
N LEU A 270 -11.96 14.11 -9.43
CA LEU A 270 -12.54 15.38 -8.97
C LEU A 270 -13.61 15.94 -9.91
N ARG A 271 -13.72 15.46 -11.16
CA ARG A 271 -14.75 15.86 -12.11
C ARG A 271 -16.05 15.09 -11.95
N PHE A 272 -16.06 14.06 -11.09
CA PHE A 272 -17.18 13.13 -10.89
C PHE A 272 -17.65 12.49 -12.20
N SER A 273 -16.76 12.33 -13.18
CA SER A 273 -17.09 11.76 -14.48
C SER A 273 -17.22 10.23 -14.47
N SER A 274 -16.74 9.56 -13.42
CA SER A 274 -16.83 8.11 -13.27
C SER A 274 -16.86 7.68 -11.81
N TYR A 275 -17.47 6.52 -11.55
CA TYR A 275 -17.67 5.97 -10.22
C TYR A 275 -17.27 4.50 -10.13
N ASN A 276 -16.59 4.15 -9.05
CA ASN A 276 -16.25 2.77 -8.70
C ASN A 276 -17.36 2.14 -7.85
N LEU A 277 -17.75 0.90 -8.16
CA LEU A 277 -18.68 0.11 -7.34
C LEU A 277 -17.92 -0.44 -6.11
N VAL A 278 -18.19 0.11 -4.94
CA VAL A 278 -17.47 -0.22 -3.71
C VAL A 278 -17.79 -1.64 -3.25
N GLY A 279 -16.75 -2.49 -3.15
CA GLY A 279 -16.91 -3.88 -2.70
C GLY A 279 -17.50 -4.84 -3.75
N PHE A 280 -17.45 -4.47 -5.02
CA PHE A 280 -17.97 -5.26 -6.13
C PHE A 280 -16.87 -5.88 -7.01
N GLN A 281 -15.75 -6.23 -6.38
CA GLN A 281 -14.76 -7.10 -7.03
C GLN A 281 -15.44 -8.37 -7.50
N ASN A 282 -15.17 -8.81 -8.72
CA ASN A 282 -15.81 -9.99 -9.27
C ASN A 282 -14.96 -10.68 -10.33
N HIS A 283 -15.22 -11.97 -10.59
CA HIS A 283 -14.65 -12.75 -11.68
C HIS A 283 -15.72 -13.34 -12.61
N LEU A 284 -16.87 -12.68 -12.65
CA LEU A 284 -17.97 -13.03 -13.57
C LEU A 284 -17.52 -12.91 -15.03
N LYS A 285 -18.07 -13.73 -15.93
CA LYS A 285 -17.90 -13.52 -17.36
C LYS A 285 -18.42 -12.13 -17.77
N PHE A 286 -17.80 -11.49 -18.75
CA PHE A 286 -18.12 -10.09 -19.12
C PHE A 286 -19.63 -9.87 -19.44
N GLY A 287 -20.27 -10.82 -20.12
CA GLY A 287 -21.71 -10.76 -20.39
C GLY A 287 -22.56 -10.82 -19.12
N GLU A 288 -22.17 -11.66 -18.17
CA GLU A 288 -22.82 -11.77 -16.87
C GLU A 288 -22.65 -10.50 -16.03
N GLN A 289 -21.47 -9.90 -16.04
CA GLN A 289 -21.27 -8.64 -15.34
C GLN A 289 -22.23 -7.56 -15.82
N GLN A 290 -22.34 -7.35 -17.13
CA GLN A 290 -23.26 -6.35 -17.68
C GLN A 290 -24.72 -6.66 -17.35
N ARG A 291 -25.12 -7.91 -17.45
CA ARG A 291 -26.49 -8.36 -17.15
C ARG A 291 -26.85 -8.14 -15.69
N ILE A 292 -25.98 -8.56 -14.78
CA ILE A 292 -26.25 -8.56 -13.33
C ILE A 292 -26.09 -7.17 -12.74
N LEU A 293 -25.02 -6.45 -13.09
CA LEU A 293 -24.78 -5.13 -12.54
C LEU A 293 -25.82 -4.09 -12.99
N ARG A 294 -26.48 -4.31 -14.13
CA ARG A 294 -27.62 -3.49 -14.57
C ARG A 294 -28.94 -3.76 -13.82
N LEU A 295 -28.98 -4.79 -12.99
CA LEU A 295 -30.08 -5.00 -12.04
C LEU A 295 -29.97 -4.10 -10.80
N ILE A 296 -28.83 -3.43 -10.61
CA ILE A 296 -28.63 -2.48 -9.53
C ILE A 296 -29.47 -1.23 -9.83
N PRO A 297 -30.35 -0.78 -8.90
CA PRO A 297 -31.13 0.44 -9.07
C PRO A 297 -30.26 1.65 -9.40
N GLY A 298 -30.59 2.32 -10.51
CA GLY A 298 -29.83 3.46 -11.02
C GLY A 298 -28.72 3.10 -12.02
N LEU A 299 -28.44 1.80 -12.24
CA LEU A 299 -27.45 1.32 -13.20
C LEU A 299 -28.08 0.59 -14.41
N GLU A 300 -29.37 0.70 -14.62
CA GLU A 300 -30.11 -0.03 -15.65
C GLU A 300 -29.53 0.18 -17.06
N LYS A 301 -29.00 1.37 -17.34
CA LYS A 301 -28.40 1.77 -18.61
C LYS A 301 -26.90 2.09 -18.49
N ALA A 302 -26.29 1.73 -17.37
CA ALA A 302 -24.89 2.09 -17.09
C ALA A 302 -23.94 1.55 -18.16
N GLU A 303 -23.01 2.39 -18.59
CA GLU A 303 -21.83 2.04 -19.37
C GLU A 303 -20.66 1.78 -18.44
N PHE A 304 -20.02 0.63 -18.63
CA PHE A 304 -18.88 0.22 -17.80
C PHE A 304 -17.58 0.61 -18.48
N LEU A 305 -16.91 1.62 -17.94
CA LEU A 305 -15.59 2.06 -18.39
C LEU A 305 -14.51 1.00 -18.07
N ARG A 306 -14.77 0.21 -17.04
CA ARG A 306 -13.98 -0.96 -16.66
C ARG A 306 -14.89 -2.02 -16.06
N LEU A 307 -14.69 -3.25 -16.50
CA LEU A 307 -15.32 -4.44 -15.89
C LEU A 307 -14.42 -5.05 -14.82
N GLY A 308 -14.99 -5.85 -13.94
CA GLY A 308 -14.25 -6.64 -12.98
C GLY A 308 -13.40 -7.70 -13.68
N GLN A 309 -12.23 -7.98 -13.13
CA GLN A 309 -11.31 -9.00 -13.63
C GLN A 309 -10.62 -9.68 -12.45
N ILE A 310 -10.30 -10.96 -12.63
CA ILE A 310 -9.48 -11.71 -11.68
C ILE A 310 -8.02 -11.71 -12.14
N HIS A 311 -7.11 -11.60 -11.19
CA HIS A 311 -5.68 -11.70 -11.41
C HIS A 311 -5.08 -12.70 -10.45
N ARG A 312 -4.13 -13.50 -10.96
CA ARG A 312 -3.28 -14.34 -10.14
C ARG A 312 -2.13 -13.48 -9.61
N ASN A 313 -2.09 -13.33 -8.30
CA ASN A 313 -1.09 -12.55 -7.61
C ASN A 313 0.00 -13.47 -7.05
N THR A 314 1.24 -13.23 -7.44
CA THR A 314 2.40 -13.98 -6.94
C THR A 314 2.99 -13.28 -5.72
N TYR A 315 3.35 -14.05 -4.69
CA TYR A 315 4.12 -13.59 -3.55
C TYR A 315 5.11 -14.66 -3.09
N ILE A 316 6.10 -14.26 -2.32
CA ILE A 316 7.10 -15.19 -1.77
C ILE A 316 6.73 -15.59 -0.33
N ASN A 317 7.22 -16.74 0.13
CA ASN A 317 7.17 -17.09 1.55
C ASN A 317 8.23 -16.27 2.29
N ALA A 318 7.90 -15.01 2.58
CA ALA A 318 8.84 -14.04 3.11
C ALA A 318 9.45 -14.45 4.47
N PRO A 319 8.70 -15.05 5.42
CA PRO A 319 9.30 -15.49 6.69
C PRO A 319 10.42 -16.53 6.53
N ARG A 320 10.39 -17.34 5.45
CA ARG A 320 11.50 -18.28 5.13
C ARG A 320 12.66 -17.59 4.44
N SER A 321 12.37 -16.59 3.61
CA SER A 321 13.30 -16.08 2.60
C SER A 321 13.97 -14.77 2.97
N LEU A 322 13.34 -13.94 3.83
CA LEU A 322 13.78 -12.57 4.07
C LEU A 322 14.40 -12.34 5.44
N ASN A 323 15.33 -11.40 5.48
CA ASN A 323 15.84 -10.75 6.68
C ASN A 323 14.91 -9.61 7.10
N ALA A 324 15.11 -9.08 8.31
CA ALA A 324 14.31 -7.97 8.85
C ALA A 324 14.45 -6.65 8.09
N ASP A 325 15.43 -6.50 7.23
CA ASP A 325 15.64 -5.36 6.33
C ASP A 325 15.05 -5.58 4.93
N LEU A 326 14.28 -6.64 4.74
CA LEU A 326 13.66 -7.07 3.49
C LEU A 326 14.65 -7.55 2.41
N SER A 327 15.91 -7.83 2.75
CA SER A 327 16.86 -8.50 1.86
C SER A 327 16.65 -10.02 1.88
N PHE A 328 16.96 -10.70 0.77
CA PHE A 328 16.97 -12.16 0.74
C PHE A 328 18.10 -12.72 1.60
N ARG A 329 17.82 -13.78 2.38
CA ARG A 329 18.85 -14.49 3.16
C ARG A 329 19.88 -15.14 2.26
N ALA A 330 19.45 -15.71 1.13
CA ALA A 330 20.33 -16.38 0.16
C ALA A 330 21.14 -15.40 -0.69
N ALA A 331 20.67 -14.15 -0.84
CA ALA A 331 21.29 -13.10 -1.65
C ALA A 331 21.13 -11.74 -0.96
N PRO A 332 21.94 -11.39 0.06
CA PRO A 332 21.75 -10.19 0.88
C PRO A 332 21.86 -8.85 0.15
N HIS A 333 22.32 -8.85 -1.10
CA HIS A 333 22.35 -7.68 -1.99
C HIS A 333 21.03 -7.47 -2.77
N VAL A 334 20.11 -8.45 -2.72
CA VAL A 334 18.80 -8.40 -3.37
C VAL A 334 17.72 -8.20 -2.33
N PHE A 335 16.92 -7.16 -2.51
CA PHE A 335 15.80 -6.79 -1.63
C PHE A 335 14.47 -7.05 -2.34
N VAL A 336 13.39 -7.13 -1.55
CA VAL A 336 12.04 -7.25 -2.09
C VAL A 336 11.08 -6.33 -1.34
N ALA A 337 10.13 -5.71 -2.07
CA ALA A 337 9.10 -4.88 -1.49
C ALA A 337 7.77 -4.98 -2.25
N GLY A 338 6.72 -4.40 -1.67
CA GLY A 338 5.37 -4.42 -2.22
C GLY A 338 4.69 -5.76 -2.01
N GLN A 339 3.65 -6.01 -2.79
CA GLN A 339 2.80 -7.19 -2.65
C GLN A 339 3.57 -8.50 -2.79
N LEU A 340 4.65 -8.49 -3.57
CA LEU A 340 5.53 -9.64 -3.73
C LEU A 340 6.12 -10.13 -2.39
N SER A 341 6.35 -9.24 -1.43
CA SER A 341 6.82 -9.59 -0.08
C SER A 341 5.73 -10.18 0.83
N GLY A 342 4.48 -10.32 0.35
CA GLY A 342 3.37 -10.84 1.13
C GLY A 342 2.67 -9.79 2.00
N VAL A 343 2.74 -8.52 1.64
CA VAL A 343 1.84 -7.49 2.14
C VAL A 343 0.68 -7.31 1.18
N GLU A 344 -0.50 -6.96 1.70
CA GLU A 344 -1.68 -6.68 0.90
C GLU A 344 -2.18 -5.27 1.14
N GLY A 345 -2.36 -4.53 0.02
CA GLY A 345 -2.87 -3.17 0.01
C GLY A 345 -1.84 -2.12 -0.36
N TYR A 346 -2.35 -1.00 -0.90
CA TYR A 346 -1.51 0.07 -1.44
C TYR A 346 -0.61 0.73 -0.41
N VAL A 347 -1.14 0.99 0.80
CA VAL A 347 -0.37 1.65 1.87
C VAL A 347 0.73 0.73 2.39
N GLU A 348 0.46 -0.56 2.48
CA GLU A 348 1.42 -1.59 2.89
C GLU A 348 2.53 -1.77 1.83
N CYS A 349 2.17 -1.65 0.54
CA CYS A 349 3.17 -1.64 -0.54
C CYS A 349 4.08 -0.41 -0.45
N ILE A 350 3.51 0.78 -0.23
CA ILE A 350 4.29 2.01 0.01
C ILE A 350 5.21 1.83 1.23
N ALA A 351 4.70 1.26 2.32
CA ALA A 351 5.45 1.04 3.55
C ALA A 351 6.67 0.14 3.35
N THR A 352 6.50 -1.00 2.68
CA THR A 352 7.63 -1.90 2.40
C THR A 352 8.61 -1.29 1.41
N GLY A 353 8.13 -0.49 0.44
CA GLY A 353 8.98 0.28 -0.48
C GLY A 353 9.85 1.30 0.26
N LEU A 354 9.23 2.09 1.14
CA LEU A 354 9.95 3.05 1.99
C LEU A 354 11.02 2.36 2.85
N LEU A 355 10.65 1.27 3.54
CA LEU A 355 11.57 0.55 4.42
C LEU A 355 12.72 -0.11 3.66
N ALA A 356 12.45 -0.72 2.50
CA ALA A 356 13.51 -1.27 1.63
C ALA A 356 14.42 -0.17 1.11
N GLY A 357 13.87 0.99 0.72
CA GLY A 357 14.65 2.17 0.31
C GLY A 357 15.58 2.68 1.41
N LEU A 358 15.09 2.79 2.65
CA LEU A 358 15.90 3.17 3.81
C LEU A 358 17.01 2.14 4.12
N ALA A 359 16.67 0.86 4.09
CA ALA A 359 17.63 -0.22 4.34
C ALA A 359 18.73 -0.26 3.28
N LEU A 360 18.36 -0.09 2.00
CA LEU A 360 19.29 0.00 0.89
C LEU A 360 20.17 1.25 1.00
N ALA A 361 19.62 2.41 1.35
CA ALA A 361 20.39 3.63 1.55
C ALA A 361 21.46 3.46 2.65
N ALA A 362 21.10 2.80 3.75
CA ALA A 362 22.04 2.52 4.83
C ALA A 362 23.19 1.59 4.39
N ARG A 363 22.93 0.63 3.48
CA ARG A 363 23.94 -0.29 2.97
C ARG A 363 24.75 0.24 1.78
N ALA A 364 24.16 1.11 0.97
CA ALA A 364 24.77 1.63 -0.24
C ALA A 364 25.71 2.83 0.01
N GLN A 365 25.71 3.43 1.18
CA GLN A 365 26.63 4.54 1.51
C GLN A 365 27.95 3.97 2.07
N PRO A 366 29.10 4.18 1.39
CA PRO A 366 30.39 3.80 1.96
C PRO A 366 30.72 4.73 3.13
N GLU A 367 31.36 4.17 4.15
CA GLU A 367 31.98 4.94 5.22
C GLU A 367 33.08 5.87 4.66
N SER A 368 32.75 7.13 4.41
CA SER A 368 33.71 8.21 4.26
C SER A 368 33.39 9.30 5.27
N TRP A 369 33.56 8.97 6.53
CA TRP A 369 33.66 9.98 7.56
C TRP A 369 35.12 10.06 8.05
N HIS A 370 35.96 10.76 7.31
CA HIS A 370 37.19 11.25 7.85
C HIS A 370 36.86 12.48 8.70
N GLY A 371 36.91 12.30 10.00
CA GLY A 371 36.88 13.43 10.94
C GLY A 371 37.91 14.48 10.52
N HIS A 372 37.50 15.73 10.43
CA HIS A 372 38.43 16.85 10.31
C HIS A 372 39.43 16.77 11.43
N PRO A 373 40.74 16.88 11.15
CA PRO A 373 41.71 17.21 12.17
C PRO A 373 41.55 18.69 12.50
N GLY A 374 40.76 18.97 13.50
CA GLY A 374 40.46 20.32 13.96
C GLY A 374 40.90 20.52 15.39
N HIS A 375 42.02 21.24 15.55
CA HIS A 375 42.49 21.92 16.74
C HIS A 375 43.00 21.08 17.94
N GLU A 376 44.30 20.90 17.97
CA GLU A 376 45.08 20.74 19.20
C GLU A 376 44.77 21.90 20.16
N HIS A 377 44.16 21.59 21.29
CA HIS A 377 44.29 22.38 22.50
C HIS A 377 44.99 21.55 23.57
N HIS A 378 46.23 22.00 23.89
CA HIS A 378 46.95 21.60 25.08
C HIS A 378 46.13 21.94 26.34
N GLY A 379 46.00 20.98 27.24
CA GLY A 379 45.45 21.17 28.59
C GLY A 379 45.60 19.90 29.41
N GLN A 380 46.51 19.96 30.35
CA GLN A 380 46.95 18.91 31.27
C GLN A 380 45.87 18.51 32.29
N ASP A 381 45.99 17.25 32.74
CA ASP A 381 45.58 16.67 34.02
C ASP A 381 44.11 16.60 34.44
N ALA A 382 43.60 15.36 34.45
CA ALA A 382 42.94 14.82 35.65
C ALA A 382 42.75 13.28 35.53
N ARG A 383 43.49 12.54 36.35
CA ARG A 383 43.24 11.16 36.70
C ARG A 383 41.87 11.05 37.41
N ALA A 384 40.98 10.25 36.90
CA ALA A 384 39.91 9.65 37.70
C ALA A 384 39.55 8.25 37.15
N THR A 385 39.82 7.28 37.98
CA THR A 385 39.40 5.88 37.95
C THR A 385 37.89 5.74 37.78
N LEU A 386 37.45 5.00 36.78
CA LEU A 386 36.13 4.39 36.79
C LEU A 386 36.15 2.96 36.25
N ARG A 387 35.54 2.09 37.03
CA ARG A 387 35.46 0.66 36.93
C ARG A 387 34.67 0.19 35.71
N ALA A 388 35.06 -1.03 35.29
CA ALA A 388 34.47 -1.85 34.25
C ALA A 388 32.94 -1.95 34.30
N GLY A 389 32.33 -1.84 33.10
CA GLY A 389 30.95 -2.20 32.81
C GLY A 389 30.80 -2.49 31.32
N THR A 390 30.77 -3.77 30.99
CA THR A 390 30.22 -4.44 29.81
C THR A 390 30.53 -3.89 28.41
N GLY A 391 31.31 -4.66 27.67
CA GLY A 391 31.88 -4.46 26.37
C GLY A 391 30.92 -3.98 25.27
N SER A 392 31.21 -2.82 24.74
CA SER A 392 30.96 -2.53 23.34
C SER A 392 32.17 -2.99 22.54
N ALA A 393 32.05 -4.08 21.82
CA ALA A 393 33.04 -4.47 20.82
C ALA A 393 33.13 -3.32 19.81
N GLY A 394 34.28 -2.63 19.79
CA GLY A 394 34.58 -1.59 18.82
C GLY A 394 34.51 -2.17 17.42
N LEU A 395 33.54 -1.72 16.63
CA LEU A 395 33.48 -1.99 15.21
C LEU A 395 34.74 -1.38 14.56
N GLY A 396 35.45 -2.21 13.77
CA GLY A 396 36.62 -1.75 13.02
C GLY A 396 36.25 -0.70 11.97
N PRO A 397 37.22 0.00 11.39
CA PRO A 397 36.99 1.14 10.49
C PRO A 397 36.26 0.86 9.18
N ASN A 398 35.80 -0.37 8.94
CA ASN A 398 35.02 -0.81 7.77
C ASN A 398 33.67 -1.46 8.15
N ALA A 399 33.13 -1.21 9.34
CA ALA A 399 31.87 -1.78 9.75
C ALA A 399 30.71 -0.98 9.15
N VAL A 400 30.05 -1.56 8.14
CA VAL A 400 28.75 -1.10 7.63
C VAL A 400 27.80 -0.91 8.83
N ARG A 401 27.28 0.30 9.04
CA ARG A 401 26.32 0.53 10.12
C ARG A 401 25.07 -0.33 9.86
N PRO A 402 24.68 -1.20 10.77
CA PRO A 402 23.55 -2.07 10.53
C PRO A 402 22.26 -1.23 10.48
N TYR A 403 21.46 -1.42 9.43
CA TYR A 403 20.09 -0.91 9.40
C TYR A 403 19.32 -1.51 10.59
N THR A 404 18.69 -0.65 11.37
CA THR A 404 17.81 -1.09 12.45
C THR A 404 16.36 -0.96 12.00
N PRO A 405 15.58 -2.06 11.92
CA PRO A 405 14.16 -1.99 11.59
C PRO A 405 13.39 -1.08 12.56
N PRO A 406 12.23 -0.53 12.13
CA PRO A 406 11.38 0.25 13.04
C PRO A 406 10.94 -0.57 14.26
N PRO A 407 10.70 0.09 15.41
CA PRO A 407 10.27 -0.58 16.64
C PRO A 407 9.00 -1.40 16.43
N ARG A 408 8.93 -2.58 17.05
CA ARG A 408 7.80 -3.52 16.95
C ARG A 408 6.45 -2.90 17.36
N ASN A 409 6.46 -1.87 18.21
CA ASN A 409 5.26 -1.16 18.66
C ASN A 409 4.70 -0.14 17.65
N THR A 410 5.40 0.09 16.52
CA THR A 410 4.93 0.92 15.41
C THR A 410 4.16 0.09 14.39
N ALA A 411 3.34 0.72 13.54
CA ALA A 411 2.67 0.02 12.46
C ALA A 411 3.67 -0.50 11.41
N LEU A 412 4.68 0.30 11.06
CA LEU A 412 5.78 -0.10 10.17
C LEU A 412 6.56 -1.30 10.73
N GLY A 413 6.95 -1.25 12.00
CA GLY A 413 7.69 -2.35 12.64
C GLY A 413 6.85 -3.61 12.81
N SER A 414 5.57 -3.47 13.13
CA SER A 414 4.65 -4.61 13.20
C SER A 414 4.43 -5.28 11.85
N LEU A 415 4.34 -4.50 10.78
CA LEU A 415 4.18 -5.01 9.42
C LEU A 415 5.42 -5.81 8.99
N VAL A 416 6.63 -5.24 9.16
CA VAL A 416 7.88 -5.95 8.84
C VAL A 416 8.06 -7.19 9.69
N HIS A 417 7.75 -7.10 10.98
CA HIS A 417 7.83 -8.27 11.85
C HIS A 417 6.92 -9.40 11.36
N TYR A 418 5.66 -9.09 10.97
CA TYR A 418 4.77 -10.09 10.38
C TYR A 418 5.38 -10.71 9.13
N VAL A 419 5.81 -9.88 8.18
CA VAL A 419 6.42 -10.32 6.91
C VAL A 419 7.62 -11.26 7.14
N THR A 420 8.42 -11.02 8.18
CA THR A 420 9.69 -11.74 8.36
C THR A 420 9.68 -12.81 9.45
N HIS A 421 8.64 -12.86 10.30
CA HIS A 421 8.58 -13.76 11.47
C HIS A 421 7.24 -14.51 11.63
N ALA A 422 6.27 -14.32 10.72
CA ALA A 422 5.04 -15.13 10.75
C ALA A 422 5.36 -16.61 10.54
N ASP A 423 4.41 -17.49 10.92
CA ASP A 423 4.56 -18.93 10.69
C ASP A 423 4.65 -19.22 9.17
N PRO A 424 5.80 -19.74 8.70
CA PRO A 424 5.97 -20.02 7.27
C PRO A 424 5.02 -21.09 6.72
N ALA A 425 4.47 -21.95 7.58
CA ALA A 425 3.54 -23.01 7.16
C ALA A 425 2.14 -22.46 6.82
N HIS A 426 1.78 -21.31 7.44
CA HIS A 426 0.47 -20.69 7.30
C HIS A 426 0.58 -19.23 6.84
N TYR A 427 1.69 -18.88 6.20
CA TYR A 427 1.92 -17.50 5.74
C TYR A 427 0.96 -17.10 4.64
N GLN A 428 0.27 -15.99 4.86
CA GLN A 428 -0.65 -15.37 3.91
C GLN A 428 -0.40 -13.86 3.87
N PRO A 429 -0.68 -13.20 2.72
CA PRO A 429 -0.60 -11.75 2.64
C PRO A 429 -1.44 -11.06 3.72
N ALA A 430 -0.92 -9.99 4.28
CA ALA A 430 -1.59 -9.28 5.36
C ALA A 430 -1.68 -7.78 5.14
N ASN A 431 -2.80 -7.23 5.61
CA ASN A 431 -3.00 -5.81 5.82
C ASN A 431 -2.58 -5.42 7.23
N ILE A 432 -2.19 -4.16 7.42
CA ILE A 432 -1.99 -3.65 8.76
C ILE A 432 -3.29 -3.70 9.58
N SER A 433 -3.21 -4.26 10.76
CA SER A 433 -4.29 -4.27 11.76
C SER A 433 -3.72 -4.05 13.16
N PHE A 434 -4.56 -3.66 14.11
CA PHE A 434 -4.10 -3.52 15.51
C PHE A 434 -3.72 -4.86 16.15
N ASP A 435 -4.15 -5.97 15.57
CA ASP A 435 -3.81 -7.32 16.06
C ASP A 435 -2.35 -7.69 15.71
N LEU A 436 -1.74 -7.02 14.74
CA LEU A 436 -0.32 -7.14 14.45
C LEU A 436 0.56 -6.38 15.45
N LEU A 437 0.04 -5.31 16.06
CA LEU A 437 0.79 -4.53 17.05
C LEU A 437 0.81 -5.26 18.39
N PRO A 438 1.92 -5.21 19.13
CA PRO A 438 1.97 -5.74 20.48
C PRO A 438 0.88 -5.13 21.37
N PRO A 439 0.28 -5.92 22.26
CA PRO A 439 -0.70 -5.41 23.21
C PRO A 439 -0.08 -4.31 24.09
N MET A 440 -0.92 -3.47 24.63
CA MET A 440 -0.51 -2.51 25.65
C MET A 440 -0.51 -3.24 27.01
N GLU A 441 0.63 -3.22 27.67
CA GLU A 441 0.77 -3.65 29.06
C GLU A 441 0.33 -2.51 30.01
N ASP A 442 -0.11 -2.82 31.21
CA ASP A 442 -0.43 -1.89 32.29
C ASP A 442 -1.50 -0.82 32.00
N LEU A 443 -2.48 -1.16 31.14
CA LEU A 443 -3.63 -0.28 30.92
C LEU A 443 -4.57 -0.23 32.13
N PRO A 444 -5.03 0.98 32.54
CA PRO A 444 -6.13 1.08 33.49
C PRO A 444 -7.35 0.27 33.01
N ARG A 445 -8.01 -0.47 33.89
CA ARG A 445 -9.14 -1.35 33.53
C ARG A 445 -10.22 -0.67 32.69
N ALA A 446 -10.50 0.62 32.96
CA ALA A 446 -11.46 1.40 32.19
C ALA A 446 -11.02 1.61 30.73
N VAL A 447 -9.71 1.81 30.47
CA VAL A 447 -9.14 1.97 29.12
C VAL A 447 -9.04 0.62 28.42
N ALA A 448 -8.61 -0.43 29.11
CA ALA A 448 -8.49 -1.78 28.56
C ALA A 448 -9.83 -2.31 28.01
N ARG A 449 -10.97 -1.95 28.63
CA ARG A 449 -12.32 -2.33 28.20
C ARG A 449 -12.86 -1.46 27.05
N ASP A 450 -12.38 -0.23 26.92
CA ASP A 450 -12.79 0.68 25.84
C ASP A 450 -11.88 0.50 24.62
N ARG A 451 -12.40 -0.16 23.58
CA ARG A 451 -11.68 -0.43 22.33
C ARG A 451 -11.15 0.85 21.67
N ARG A 452 -11.90 1.95 21.72
CA ARG A 452 -11.51 3.22 21.11
C ARG A 452 -10.34 3.84 21.85
N ARG A 453 -10.43 4.00 23.17
CA ARG A 453 -9.37 4.56 24.01
C ARG A 453 -8.09 3.72 23.95
N ARG A 454 -8.23 2.38 23.94
CA ARG A 454 -7.08 1.49 23.79
C ARG A 454 -6.35 1.73 22.48
N ARG A 455 -7.07 1.85 21.36
CA ARG A 455 -6.48 2.14 20.05
C ARG A 455 -5.85 3.53 19.97
N GLU A 456 -6.46 4.53 20.57
CA GLU A 456 -5.88 5.88 20.68
C GLU A 456 -4.53 5.85 21.40
N GLN A 457 -4.42 5.11 22.50
CA GLN A 457 -3.14 4.96 23.22
C GLN A 457 -2.12 4.13 22.44
N GLN A 458 -2.52 3.07 21.73
CA GLN A 458 -1.62 2.34 20.85
C GLN A 458 -1.05 3.27 19.75
N CYS A 459 -1.89 4.12 19.16
CA CYS A 459 -1.44 5.10 18.19
C CYS A 459 -0.46 6.12 18.79
N GLN A 460 -0.74 6.66 19.96
CA GLN A 460 0.16 7.61 20.64
C GLN A 460 1.53 7.00 20.94
N ARG A 461 1.55 5.76 21.47
CA ARG A 461 2.80 5.02 21.68
C ARG A 461 3.58 4.85 20.37
N ALA A 462 2.92 4.35 19.32
CA ALA A 462 3.54 4.08 18.05
C ALA A 462 4.14 5.34 17.41
N LEU A 463 3.41 6.46 17.46
CA LEU A 463 3.88 7.73 16.90
C LEU A 463 5.06 8.34 17.69
N GLY A 464 5.12 8.15 19.00
CA GLY A 464 6.27 8.54 19.80
C GLY A 464 7.52 7.72 19.49
N GLU A 465 7.35 6.40 19.32
CA GLU A 465 8.47 5.50 18.99
C GLU A 465 8.98 5.69 17.56
N ILE A 466 8.09 5.96 16.59
CA ILE A 466 8.52 6.20 15.20
C ILE A 466 9.34 7.50 15.09
N ASP A 467 8.98 8.55 15.81
CA ASP A 467 9.74 9.80 15.83
C ASP A 467 11.16 9.61 16.38
N GLY A 468 11.31 8.82 17.44
CA GLY A 468 12.59 8.43 18.00
C GLY A 468 13.45 7.63 17.01
N TRP A 469 12.82 6.66 16.32
CA TRP A 469 13.48 5.83 15.31
C TRP A 469 13.93 6.67 14.10
N LEU A 470 13.06 7.54 13.58
CA LEU A 470 13.38 8.43 12.45
C LEU A 470 14.53 9.39 12.79
N SER A 471 14.55 9.93 14.01
CA SER A 471 15.64 10.78 14.48
C SER A 471 16.96 10.02 14.52
N ALA A 472 16.97 8.78 15.02
CA ALA A 472 18.15 7.92 15.02
C ALA A 472 18.62 7.57 13.60
N MET A 473 17.68 7.26 12.69
CA MET A 473 17.97 6.98 11.27
C MET A 473 18.52 8.21 10.55
N SER A 474 17.99 9.41 10.80
CA SER A 474 18.49 10.66 10.20
C SER A 474 19.93 10.94 10.60
N CYS A 475 20.31 10.72 11.86
CA CYS A 475 21.69 10.81 12.30
C CYS A 475 22.62 9.77 11.61
N GLN A 476 22.08 8.62 11.22
CA GLN A 476 22.84 7.58 10.50
C GLN A 476 23.02 7.90 9.01
N LEU A 477 22.05 8.58 8.38
CA LEU A 477 21.96 8.78 6.93
C LEU A 477 22.34 10.21 6.48
N SER A 478 22.63 11.13 7.40
CA SER A 478 23.05 12.50 7.05
C SER A 478 24.48 12.50 6.51
N SER A 479 24.62 12.69 5.21
CA SER A 479 25.90 13.10 4.59
C SER A 479 26.06 14.61 4.69
N PRO A 480 27.26 15.13 5.02
CA PRO A 480 27.51 16.60 5.17
C PRO A 480 27.53 17.39 3.86
N SER A 481 27.23 16.83 2.70
CA SER A 481 27.58 17.43 1.40
C SER A 481 26.44 17.75 0.45
N PHE A 482 25.16 17.69 0.86
CA PHE A 482 24.07 18.15 0.00
C PHE A 482 23.08 19.00 0.81
N GLN A 483 23.28 20.33 0.79
CA GLN A 483 22.21 21.27 1.03
C GLN A 483 21.54 21.55 -0.32
N PRO A 484 20.33 21.11 -0.59
CA PRO A 484 19.58 21.60 -1.73
C PRO A 484 19.26 23.08 -1.46
N GLU A 485 19.71 23.97 -2.32
CA GLU A 485 19.15 25.30 -2.41
C GLU A 485 17.65 25.12 -2.71
N LEU A 486 16.82 25.45 -1.73
CA LEU A 486 15.37 25.49 -1.91
C LEU A 486 15.08 26.57 -2.97
N PRO A 487 14.43 26.25 -4.11
CA PRO A 487 13.97 27.27 -5.02
C PRO A 487 12.97 28.17 -4.28
N GLY A 488 13.19 29.48 -4.40
CA GLY A 488 12.55 30.54 -3.64
C GLY A 488 11.03 30.40 -3.49
N SER A 489 10.63 30.71 -2.30
CA SER A 489 9.28 31.09 -1.82
C SER A 489 8.17 31.16 -2.87
N TRP A 490 7.26 30.17 -2.84
CA TRP A 490 5.92 30.36 -3.31
C TRP A 490 5.13 31.14 -2.24
N GLN A 491 5.15 32.46 -2.38
CA GLN A 491 4.23 33.34 -1.66
C GLN A 491 2.80 33.08 -2.17
N THR A 492 1.94 32.77 -1.23
CA THR A 492 0.49 32.71 -1.33
C THR A 492 -0.08 33.87 -2.12
N ALA A 493 -0.66 33.62 -3.30
CA ALA A 493 -1.64 34.50 -3.90
C ALA A 493 -3.02 34.14 -3.33
N LYS A 494 -3.45 34.90 -2.32
CA LYS A 494 -4.84 35.06 -1.97
C LYS A 494 -5.49 35.93 -3.02
N ARG A 495 -6.46 35.38 -3.79
CA ARG A 495 -7.71 36.02 -4.21
C ARG A 495 -8.67 34.97 -4.73
#